data_3a7d82a8b66510da88a462bd20d7d335
#
_entry.id   3a7d82a8b66510da88a462bd20d7d335
#
_cell.length_a   1.000
_cell.length_b   1.000
_cell.length_c   1.000
_cell.angle_alpha   90.00
_cell.angle_beta   90.00
_cell.angle_gamma   90.00
#
_symmetry.space_group_name_H-M   'P 1'
#
loop_
_entity.id
_entity.type
_entity.pdbx_description
1 polymer ?
#
loop_
_entity_poly.entity_id
_entity_poly.type
_entity_poly.pdbx_seq_one_letter_code
_entity_poly.pdbx_strand_id
1 'polypeptide(L)'
;LHLDHGTYEGCYKCIKAGFTSIMFDGSHYPIDENVAKTKELVAVAHAMGMSIEAEVGSIGGEEDGVVGMGECADPDECKRVADLGVDMLAAGIGNIHGKYPANWQGLSFETLDAIQQKTGVMPLVLHGGTGIPADMIKKAIDLGVSKINVNTECQLSFADATRKYIEAGKDLEGKGFDPRKLLAPGAEAIKATVKEKMELFGSVGKA
;
A
#
# COMPACT_ATOMS: atom_id res chain seq x y z
N LEU A 1 -7.95 11.40 -3.89
CA LEU A 1 -6.92 10.75 -4.72
C LEU A 1 -5.60 10.76 -3.99
N HIS A 2 -4.94 9.59 -3.87
CA HIS A 2 -3.68 9.40 -3.14
C HIS A 2 -2.56 9.07 -4.12
N LEU A 3 -1.37 9.68 -3.96
CA LEU A 3 -0.14 9.24 -4.61
C LEU A 3 0.46 8.12 -3.76
N ASP A 4 0.71 6.96 -4.37
CA ASP A 4 1.38 5.83 -3.75
C ASP A 4 2.86 5.80 -4.21
N HIS A 5 3.80 5.49 -3.34
CA HIS A 5 5.26 5.45 -3.58
C HIS A 5 5.81 6.64 -4.37
N GLY A 6 5.49 7.85 -3.92
CA GLY A 6 5.91 9.09 -4.60
C GLY A 6 7.40 9.42 -4.38
N THR A 7 8.08 9.79 -5.47
CA THR A 7 9.37 10.47 -5.35
C THR A 7 9.19 11.88 -4.77
N TYR A 8 10.26 12.50 -4.27
CA TYR A 8 10.20 13.85 -3.70
C TYR A 8 9.60 14.87 -4.69
N GLU A 9 10.07 14.87 -5.94
CA GLU A 9 9.52 15.73 -6.99
C GLU A 9 8.12 15.32 -7.44
N GLY A 10 7.82 14.03 -7.40
CA GLY A 10 6.50 13.47 -7.68
C GLY A 10 5.43 13.99 -6.73
N CYS A 11 5.76 14.09 -5.44
CA CYS A 11 4.88 14.67 -4.42
C CYS A 11 4.46 16.09 -4.79
N TYR A 12 5.41 16.97 -5.16
CA TYR A 12 5.09 18.35 -5.58
C TYR A 12 4.22 18.42 -6.83
N LYS A 13 4.44 17.52 -7.79
CA LYS A 13 3.60 17.46 -9.00
C LYS A 13 2.17 17.05 -8.65
N CYS A 14 1.98 16.10 -7.75
CA CYS A 14 0.66 15.65 -7.31
C CYS A 14 -0.05 16.70 -6.46
N ILE A 15 0.67 17.41 -5.58
CA ILE A 15 0.14 18.56 -4.83
C ILE A 15 -0.41 19.60 -5.82
N LYS A 16 0.39 19.98 -6.82
CA LYS A 16 -0.02 20.93 -7.87
C LYS A 16 -1.19 20.44 -8.72
N ALA A 17 -1.32 19.12 -8.92
CA ALA A 17 -2.40 18.51 -9.69
C ALA A 17 -3.71 18.37 -8.89
N GLY A 18 -3.74 18.73 -7.60
CA GLY A 18 -4.94 18.69 -6.77
C GLY A 18 -5.23 17.33 -6.15
N PHE A 19 -4.23 16.51 -5.88
CA PHE A 19 -4.38 15.32 -5.05
C PHE A 19 -4.81 15.71 -3.65
N THR A 20 -5.48 14.81 -2.95
CA THR A 20 -5.95 15.03 -1.56
C THR A 20 -5.05 14.38 -0.52
N SER A 21 -4.16 13.49 -0.97
CA SER A 21 -3.21 12.78 -0.12
C SER A 21 -2.00 12.36 -0.95
N ILE A 22 -0.83 12.31 -0.32
CA ILE A 22 0.42 11.86 -0.94
C ILE A 22 1.15 10.91 0.00
N MET A 23 1.89 9.95 -0.59
CA MET A 23 2.93 9.21 0.09
C MET A 23 4.29 9.62 -0.46
N PHE A 24 5.22 9.98 0.42
CA PHE A 24 6.62 10.13 0.09
C PHE A 24 7.38 8.87 0.49
N ASP A 25 7.87 8.16 -0.50
CA ASP A 25 8.76 7.02 -0.29
C ASP A 25 10.20 7.49 -0.19
N GLY A 26 10.63 7.72 1.04
CA GLY A 26 11.99 8.11 1.37
C GLY A 26 12.88 6.93 1.80
N SER A 27 12.41 5.70 1.70
CA SER A 27 13.08 4.50 2.23
C SER A 27 14.46 4.22 1.63
N HIS A 28 14.70 4.68 0.41
CA HIS A 28 15.98 4.55 -0.29
C HIS A 28 17.01 5.63 0.05
N TYR A 29 16.63 6.67 0.82
CA TYR A 29 17.56 7.67 1.33
C TYR A 29 18.11 7.28 2.70
N PRO A 30 19.32 7.76 3.07
CA PRO A 30 19.73 7.74 4.46
C PRO A 30 18.70 8.42 5.35
N ILE A 31 18.48 7.91 6.55
CA ILE A 31 17.40 8.38 7.44
C ILE A 31 17.39 9.90 7.66
N ASP A 32 18.55 10.54 7.79
CA ASP A 32 18.62 11.99 7.97
C ASP A 32 18.10 12.77 6.76
N GLU A 33 18.32 12.26 5.56
CA GLU A 33 17.79 12.84 4.32
C GLU A 33 16.30 12.56 4.18
N ASN A 34 15.84 11.35 4.50
CA ASN A 34 14.42 11.01 4.54
C ASN A 34 13.68 11.96 5.50
N VAL A 35 14.17 12.11 6.73
CA VAL A 35 13.60 13.01 7.74
C VAL A 35 13.54 14.47 7.23
N ALA A 36 14.61 14.96 6.61
CA ALA A 36 14.65 16.34 6.10
C ALA A 36 13.62 16.58 4.99
N LYS A 37 13.53 15.68 4.00
CA LYS A 37 12.58 15.76 2.88
C LYS A 37 11.14 15.58 3.37
N THR A 38 10.89 14.62 4.25
CA THR A 38 9.57 14.38 4.85
C THR A 38 9.08 15.60 5.61
N LYS A 39 9.94 16.23 6.43
CA LYS A 39 9.60 17.45 7.18
C LYS A 39 9.12 18.58 6.27
N GLU A 40 9.79 18.79 5.16
CA GLU A 40 9.41 19.80 4.18
C GLU A 40 8.05 19.47 3.54
N LEU A 41 7.87 18.22 3.09
CA LEU A 41 6.63 17.77 2.47
C LEU A 41 5.43 17.82 3.44
N VAL A 42 5.63 17.49 4.73
CA VAL A 42 4.58 17.64 5.76
C VAL A 42 4.09 19.09 5.82
N ALA A 43 5.02 20.04 5.90
CA ALA A 43 4.65 21.46 5.97
C ALA A 43 3.85 21.92 4.75
N VAL A 44 4.25 21.47 3.55
CA VAL A 44 3.57 21.84 2.30
C VAL A 44 2.21 21.14 2.17
N ALA A 45 2.15 19.83 2.44
CA ALA A 45 0.91 19.06 2.36
C ALA A 45 -0.16 19.59 3.32
N HIS A 46 0.20 19.83 4.59
CA HIS A 46 -0.72 20.35 5.58
C HIS A 46 -1.18 21.79 5.27
N ALA A 47 -0.31 22.64 4.72
CA ALA A 47 -0.69 23.98 4.27
C ALA A 47 -1.73 23.93 3.14
N MET A 48 -1.79 22.84 2.37
CA MET A 48 -2.75 22.60 1.31
C MET A 48 -3.98 21.77 1.76
N GLY A 49 -4.07 21.42 3.05
CA GLY A 49 -5.14 20.60 3.61
C GLY A 49 -5.09 19.13 3.15
N MET A 50 -3.90 18.64 2.81
CA MET A 50 -3.66 17.28 2.32
C MET A 50 -3.08 16.42 3.44
N SER A 51 -3.38 15.10 3.41
CA SER A 51 -2.70 14.13 4.26
C SER A 51 -1.40 13.66 3.61
N ILE A 52 -0.43 13.28 4.45
CA ILE A 52 0.85 12.73 4.02
C ILE A 52 1.18 11.42 4.74
N GLU A 53 1.62 10.45 3.97
CA GLU A 53 2.23 9.19 4.38
C GLU A 53 3.74 9.25 4.12
N ALA A 54 4.52 8.64 4.99
CA ALA A 54 5.96 8.45 4.77
C ALA A 54 6.36 7.00 5.01
N GLU A 55 7.54 6.59 4.54
CA GLU A 55 8.06 5.22 4.67
C GLU A 55 9.40 5.18 5.39
N VAL A 56 9.56 4.17 6.26
CA VAL A 56 10.81 3.81 6.94
C VAL A 56 11.08 2.31 6.82
N GLY A 57 12.34 1.95 6.67
CA GLY A 57 12.74 0.63 6.19
C GLY A 57 12.43 0.50 4.71
N SER A 58 12.46 -0.68 4.14
CA SER A 58 12.09 -0.87 2.75
C SER A 58 11.13 -2.04 2.59
N ILE A 59 10.17 -1.88 1.68
CA ILE A 59 9.26 -2.96 1.31
C ILE A 59 9.91 -3.71 0.15
N GLY A 60 10.05 -5.04 0.31
CA GLY A 60 10.66 -5.88 -0.70
C GLY A 60 9.73 -6.17 -1.89
N GLY A 61 10.21 -7.01 -2.83
CA GLY A 61 9.46 -7.42 -4.01
C GLY A 61 9.67 -6.51 -5.20
N GLU A 62 8.71 -6.49 -6.11
CA GLU A 62 8.72 -5.68 -7.33
C GLU A 62 7.49 -4.80 -7.38
N GLU A 63 7.70 -3.49 -7.46
CA GLU A 63 6.65 -2.50 -7.73
C GLU A 63 7.19 -1.45 -8.70
N ASP A 64 6.42 -1.15 -9.75
CA ASP A 64 6.73 -0.18 -10.80
C ASP A 64 8.13 -0.33 -11.40
N GLY A 65 8.63 -1.59 -11.49
CA GLY A 65 9.96 -1.92 -12.04
C GLY A 65 11.11 -1.77 -11.06
N VAL A 66 10.84 -1.43 -9.80
CA VAL A 66 11.83 -1.44 -8.71
C VAL A 66 11.78 -2.78 -8.00
N VAL A 67 12.93 -3.46 -7.91
CA VAL A 67 13.09 -4.75 -7.21
C VAL A 67 13.96 -4.55 -5.99
N GLY A 68 13.45 -4.97 -4.82
CA GLY A 68 14.17 -4.85 -3.55
C GLY A 68 14.01 -6.08 -2.65
N MET A 69 14.96 -6.24 -1.72
CA MET A 69 14.93 -7.35 -0.73
C MET A 69 14.07 -7.04 0.48
N GLY A 70 13.67 -5.80 0.68
CA GLY A 70 12.95 -5.36 1.86
C GLY A 70 13.80 -5.43 3.14
N GLU A 71 13.72 -4.41 3.96
CA GLU A 71 14.39 -4.34 5.26
C GLU A 71 13.36 -3.98 6.33
N CYS A 72 13.42 -4.67 7.47
CA CYS A 72 12.62 -4.27 8.61
C CYS A 72 13.02 -2.86 9.07
N ALA A 73 12.02 -2.04 9.33
CA ALA A 73 12.21 -0.68 9.81
C ALA A 73 12.80 -0.65 11.22
N ASP A 74 13.68 0.29 11.48
CA ASP A 74 14.15 0.59 12.83
C ASP A 74 13.08 1.39 13.60
N PRO A 75 12.62 0.94 14.77
CA PRO A 75 11.58 1.63 15.54
C PRO A 75 11.96 3.07 15.98
N ASP A 76 13.24 3.36 16.21
CA ASP A 76 13.68 4.72 16.56
C ASP A 76 13.67 5.65 15.33
N GLU A 77 13.99 5.14 14.15
CA GLU A 77 13.83 5.86 12.88
C GLU A 77 12.35 6.12 12.57
N CYS A 78 11.47 5.12 12.79
CA CYS A 78 10.03 5.28 12.70
C CYS A 78 9.52 6.40 13.61
N LYS A 79 10.00 6.46 14.85
CA LYS A 79 9.67 7.53 15.79
C LYS A 79 10.11 8.89 15.28
N ARG A 80 11.32 9.02 14.73
CA ARG A 80 11.83 10.27 14.16
C ARG A 80 10.93 10.82 13.05
N VAL A 81 10.46 9.93 12.15
CA VAL A 81 9.57 10.31 11.04
C VAL A 81 8.16 10.61 11.55
N ALA A 82 7.63 9.83 12.48
CA ALA A 82 6.32 10.06 13.09
C ALA A 82 6.24 11.42 13.79
N ASP A 83 7.31 11.83 14.50
CA ASP A 83 7.39 13.12 15.21
C ASP A 83 7.40 14.35 14.28
N LEU A 84 7.55 14.16 12.97
CA LEU A 84 7.42 15.23 11.99
C LEU A 84 5.95 15.63 11.74
N GLY A 85 5.00 14.82 12.21
CA GLY A 85 3.58 15.06 12.04
C GLY A 85 3.01 14.47 10.75
N VAL A 86 3.58 13.40 10.22
CA VAL A 86 2.94 12.61 9.13
C VAL A 86 1.61 12.06 9.63
N ASP A 87 0.64 11.89 8.73
CA ASP A 87 -0.69 11.38 9.09
C ASP A 87 -0.74 9.85 9.11
N MET A 88 0.18 9.20 8.41
CA MET A 88 0.32 7.75 8.33
C MET A 88 1.79 7.38 8.13
N LEU A 89 2.19 6.22 8.63
CA LEU A 89 3.55 5.71 8.52
C LEU A 89 3.57 4.29 7.97
N ALA A 90 4.15 4.12 6.78
CA ALA A 90 4.50 2.83 6.24
C ALA A 90 5.84 2.34 6.82
N ALA A 91 5.90 1.08 7.22
CA ALA A 91 7.09 0.49 7.78
C ALA A 91 7.36 -0.88 7.18
N GLY A 92 8.61 -1.13 6.80
CA GLY A 92 9.07 -2.46 6.45
C GLY A 92 9.00 -3.40 7.67
N ILE A 93 8.23 -4.48 7.56
CA ILE A 93 8.10 -5.51 8.61
C ILE A 93 8.19 -6.92 8.01
N GLY A 94 8.96 -7.09 6.93
CA GLY A 94 9.06 -8.34 6.18
C GLY A 94 7.97 -8.54 5.13
N ASN A 95 7.16 -7.52 4.88
CA ASN A 95 6.20 -7.46 3.80
C ASN A 95 6.90 -7.17 2.46
N ILE A 96 6.31 -7.66 1.37
CA ILE A 96 6.80 -7.46 0.01
C ILE A 96 5.66 -7.11 -0.95
N HIS A 97 6.00 -6.38 -2.01
CA HIS A 97 5.10 -6.16 -3.13
C HIS A 97 5.02 -7.41 -4.03
N GLY A 98 3.87 -7.63 -4.65
CA GLY A 98 3.68 -8.76 -5.55
C GLY A 98 3.29 -10.06 -4.85
N LYS A 99 3.80 -11.18 -5.38
CA LYS A 99 3.53 -12.53 -4.85
C LYS A 99 4.59 -12.93 -3.84
N TYR A 100 4.15 -13.36 -2.67
CA TYR A 100 5.07 -13.88 -1.65
C TYR A 100 5.69 -15.20 -2.10
N PRO A 101 7.02 -15.38 -1.93
CA PRO A 101 7.69 -16.63 -2.25
C PRO A 101 7.33 -17.72 -1.23
N ALA A 102 7.43 -18.99 -1.63
CA ALA A 102 7.07 -20.12 -0.76
C ALA A 102 7.88 -20.23 0.53
N ASN A 103 9.08 -19.64 0.57
CA ASN A 103 9.95 -19.60 1.74
C ASN A 103 9.83 -18.30 2.55
N TRP A 104 8.81 -17.49 2.32
CA TRP A 104 8.57 -16.28 3.11
C TRP A 104 8.34 -16.62 4.59
N GLN A 105 9.00 -15.90 5.48
CA GLN A 105 8.99 -16.18 6.92
C GLN A 105 7.82 -15.55 7.67
N GLY A 106 6.98 -14.79 6.98
CA GLY A 106 5.88 -14.04 7.59
C GLY A 106 6.24 -12.60 7.95
N LEU A 107 5.27 -11.88 8.50
CA LEU A 107 5.47 -10.53 9.01
C LEU A 107 6.22 -10.56 10.34
N SER A 108 7.12 -9.61 10.55
CA SER A 108 7.80 -9.40 11.84
C SER A 108 6.87 -8.64 12.80
N PHE A 109 6.11 -9.38 13.60
CA PHE A 109 5.25 -8.78 14.61
C PHE A 109 6.03 -8.17 15.78
N GLU A 110 7.25 -8.65 16.02
CA GLU A 110 8.15 -8.05 17.02
C GLU A 110 8.53 -6.63 16.59
N THR A 111 8.92 -6.44 15.32
CA THR A 111 9.22 -5.12 14.77
C THR A 111 7.98 -4.23 14.80
N LEU A 112 6.82 -4.74 14.38
CA LEU A 112 5.57 -3.98 14.36
C LEU A 112 5.15 -3.50 15.75
N ASP A 113 5.22 -4.37 16.76
CA ASP A 113 4.92 -4.03 18.15
C ASP A 113 5.89 -2.97 18.70
N ALA A 114 7.20 -3.13 18.43
CA ALA A 114 8.21 -2.15 18.83
C ALA A 114 7.97 -0.77 18.19
N ILE A 115 7.58 -0.72 16.90
CA ILE A 115 7.21 0.51 16.20
C ILE A 115 5.98 1.13 16.87
N GLN A 116 4.92 0.36 17.09
CA GLN A 116 3.69 0.83 17.70
C GLN A 116 3.93 1.40 19.11
N GLN A 117 4.75 0.74 19.92
CA GLN A 117 5.14 1.24 21.25
C GLN A 117 5.89 2.58 21.19
N LYS A 118 6.74 2.79 20.17
CA LYS A 118 7.50 4.03 19.97
C LYS A 118 6.66 5.17 19.40
N THR A 119 5.77 4.86 18.46
CA THR A 119 4.98 5.85 17.70
C THR A 119 3.60 6.13 18.31
N GLY A 120 3.15 5.28 19.24
CA GLY A 120 1.88 5.45 19.95
C GLY A 120 0.66 5.27 19.03
N VAL A 121 -0.16 6.31 18.92
CA VAL A 121 -1.42 6.29 18.14
C VAL A 121 -1.22 6.55 16.65
N MET A 122 0.01 6.55 16.13
CA MET A 122 0.28 6.75 14.70
C MET A 122 -0.41 5.66 13.87
N PRO A 123 -1.24 6.01 12.87
CA PRO A 123 -1.80 5.03 11.94
C PRO A 123 -0.68 4.38 11.13
N LEU A 124 -0.49 3.06 11.28
CA LEU A 124 0.52 2.30 10.54
C LEU A 124 -0.07 1.76 9.24
N VAL A 125 0.76 1.72 8.20
CA VAL A 125 0.39 1.24 6.87
C VAL A 125 1.14 -0.05 6.55
N LEU A 126 0.40 -1.06 6.09
CA LEU A 126 0.94 -2.31 5.58
C LEU A 126 0.85 -2.32 4.06
N HIS A 127 1.97 -2.19 3.38
CA HIS A 127 2.09 -2.41 1.94
C HIS A 127 2.19 -3.90 1.61
N GLY A 128 1.95 -4.27 0.33
CA GLY A 128 2.08 -5.65 -0.12
C GLY A 128 1.04 -6.60 0.50
N GLY A 129 -0.19 -6.15 0.71
CA GLY A 129 -1.24 -6.93 1.40
C GLY A 129 -1.77 -8.16 0.66
N THR A 130 -1.29 -8.41 -0.58
CA THR A 130 -1.72 -9.55 -1.40
C THR A 130 -1.19 -10.88 -0.87
N GLY A 131 -2.08 -11.83 -0.55
CA GLY A 131 -1.67 -13.20 -0.20
C GLY A 131 -1.13 -13.38 1.22
N ILE A 132 -1.15 -12.35 2.06
CA ILE A 132 -0.85 -12.51 3.49
C ILE A 132 -1.98 -13.31 4.16
N PRO A 133 -1.69 -14.33 4.99
CA PRO A 133 -2.69 -15.09 5.73
C PRO A 133 -3.62 -14.20 6.57
N ALA A 134 -4.90 -14.56 6.62
CA ALA A 134 -5.94 -13.76 7.29
C ALA A 134 -5.67 -13.54 8.79
N ASP A 135 -5.10 -14.50 9.47
CA ASP A 135 -4.69 -14.41 10.88
C ASP A 135 -3.54 -13.42 11.09
N MET A 136 -2.58 -13.37 10.17
CA MET A 136 -1.50 -12.38 10.18
C MET A 136 -2.02 -10.97 9.93
N ILE A 137 -2.96 -10.79 8.98
CA ILE A 137 -3.62 -9.49 8.73
C ILE A 137 -4.34 -9.01 9.99
N LYS A 138 -5.13 -9.87 10.62
CA LYS A 138 -5.85 -9.51 11.85
C LYS A 138 -4.90 -9.10 12.98
N LYS A 139 -3.83 -9.88 13.17
CA LYS A 139 -2.80 -9.55 14.16
C LYS A 139 -2.09 -8.24 13.86
N ALA A 140 -1.81 -7.94 12.59
CA ALA A 140 -1.22 -6.66 12.21
C ALA A 140 -2.17 -5.48 12.51
N ILE A 141 -3.47 -5.64 12.25
CA ILE A 141 -4.50 -4.64 12.60
C ILE A 141 -4.56 -4.43 14.13
N ASP A 142 -4.55 -5.50 14.91
CA ASP A 142 -4.56 -5.43 16.38
C ASP A 142 -3.30 -4.71 16.93
N LEU A 143 -2.20 -4.70 16.18
CA LEU A 143 -0.95 -4.01 16.49
C LEU A 143 -0.83 -2.62 15.84
N GLY A 144 -1.93 -2.02 15.37
CA GLY A 144 -1.97 -0.62 14.94
C GLY A 144 -1.97 -0.38 13.44
N VAL A 145 -1.96 -1.43 12.61
CA VAL A 145 -2.13 -1.26 11.16
C VAL A 145 -3.55 -0.75 10.88
N SER A 146 -3.64 0.42 10.26
CA SER A 146 -4.90 1.12 9.98
C SER A 146 -5.21 1.26 8.47
N LYS A 147 -4.21 1.05 7.62
CA LYS A 147 -4.32 1.06 6.16
C LYS A 147 -3.57 -0.15 5.60
N ILE A 148 -4.14 -0.84 4.61
CA ILE A 148 -3.51 -1.98 3.94
C ILE A 148 -3.63 -1.79 2.43
N ASN A 149 -2.49 -1.80 1.72
CA ASN A 149 -2.46 -1.67 0.27
C ASN A 149 -2.58 -3.05 -0.39
N VAL A 150 -3.55 -3.19 -1.30
CA VAL A 150 -3.80 -4.42 -2.07
C VAL A 150 -3.89 -4.08 -3.55
N ASN A 151 -2.88 -4.44 -4.33
CA ASN A 151 -2.83 -4.18 -5.78
C ASN A 151 -2.83 -5.49 -6.58
N THR A 152 -1.81 -6.33 -6.40
CA THR A 152 -1.55 -7.53 -7.21
C THR A 152 -2.76 -8.47 -7.25
N GLU A 153 -3.46 -8.68 -6.16
CA GLU A 153 -4.63 -9.56 -6.10
C GLU A 153 -5.79 -9.01 -6.95
N CYS A 154 -5.99 -7.69 -6.97
CA CYS A 154 -6.97 -7.05 -7.85
C CYS A 154 -6.60 -7.22 -9.32
N GLN A 155 -5.32 -7.05 -9.67
CA GLN A 155 -4.84 -7.25 -11.05
C GLN A 155 -4.99 -8.71 -11.50
N LEU A 156 -4.65 -9.67 -10.64
CA LEU A 156 -4.77 -11.09 -10.95
C LEU A 156 -6.23 -11.53 -11.15
N SER A 157 -7.14 -11.06 -10.30
CA SER A 157 -8.56 -11.37 -10.43
C SER A 157 -9.15 -10.80 -11.72
N PHE A 158 -8.77 -9.57 -12.08
CA PHE A 158 -9.15 -8.95 -13.36
C PHE A 158 -8.64 -9.75 -14.55
N ALA A 159 -7.36 -10.08 -14.54
CA ALA A 159 -6.72 -10.81 -15.65
C ALA A 159 -7.33 -12.20 -15.85
N ASP A 160 -7.58 -12.93 -14.76
CA ASP A 160 -8.18 -14.27 -14.81
C ASP A 160 -9.61 -14.23 -15.36
N ALA A 161 -10.45 -13.33 -14.89
CA ALA A 161 -11.83 -13.20 -15.35
C ALA A 161 -11.90 -12.77 -16.84
N THR A 162 -11.03 -11.86 -17.27
CA THR A 162 -10.93 -11.43 -18.67
C THR A 162 -10.44 -12.56 -19.55
N ARG A 163 -9.45 -13.32 -19.12
CA ARG A 163 -8.96 -14.51 -19.83
C ARG A 163 -10.06 -15.54 -20.03
N LYS A 164 -10.80 -15.89 -18.97
CA LYS A 164 -11.92 -16.81 -19.04
C LYS A 164 -13.01 -16.37 -20.03
N TYR A 165 -13.25 -15.06 -20.13
CA TYR A 165 -14.20 -14.50 -21.10
C TYR A 165 -13.73 -14.76 -22.55
N ILE A 166 -12.45 -14.54 -22.82
CA ILE A 166 -11.84 -14.76 -24.14
C ILE A 166 -11.77 -16.27 -24.46
N GLU A 167 -11.30 -17.09 -23.54
CA GLU A 167 -11.21 -18.55 -23.72
C GLU A 167 -12.58 -19.18 -23.99
N ALA A 168 -13.64 -18.62 -23.45
CA ALA A 168 -15.02 -19.03 -23.74
C ALA A 168 -15.56 -18.53 -25.10
N GLY A 169 -14.75 -17.81 -25.89
CA GLY A 169 -15.14 -17.28 -27.21
C GLY A 169 -16.19 -16.16 -27.18
N LYS A 170 -16.47 -15.61 -25.99
CA LYS A 170 -17.52 -14.59 -25.82
C LYS A 170 -17.20 -13.26 -26.50
N ASP A 171 -15.94 -12.97 -26.73
CA ASP A 171 -15.46 -11.82 -27.50
C ASP A 171 -15.82 -11.93 -28.99
N LEU A 172 -16.05 -13.13 -29.50
CA LEU A 172 -16.44 -13.40 -30.89
C LEU A 172 -17.97 -13.37 -31.09
N GLU A 173 -18.76 -13.37 -30.03
CA GLU A 173 -20.22 -13.39 -30.09
C GLU A 173 -20.80 -11.96 -30.16
N GLY A 174 -21.51 -11.64 -31.24
CA GLY A 174 -22.17 -10.34 -31.40
C GLY A 174 -21.18 -9.16 -31.26
N LYS A 175 -21.35 -8.33 -30.24
CA LYS A 175 -20.42 -7.24 -29.88
C LYS A 175 -19.61 -7.57 -28.62
N GLY A 176 -19.24 -8.81 -28.40
CA GLY A 176 -18.44 -9.24 -27.24
C GLY A 176 -17.04 -8.61 -27.19
N PHE A 177 -16.49 -8.20 -28.34
CA PHE A 177 -15.22 -7.48 -28.47
C PHE A 177 -15.29 -5.99 -28.02
N ASP A 178 -16.47 -5.43 -27.78
CA ASP A 178 -16.59 -4.06 -27.24
C ASP A 178 -15.87 -3.99 -25.88
N PRO A 179 -14.91 -3.05 -25.69
CA PRO A 179 -14.13 -2.97 -24.44
C PRO A 179 -14.99 -2.93 -23.18
N ARG A 180 -16.17 -2.33 -23.22
CA ARG A 180 -17.10 -2.30 -22.09
C ARG A 180 -17.63 -3.68 -21.71
N LYS A 181 -17.75 -4.60 -22.68
CA LYS A 181 -18.18 -5.98 -22.46
C LYS A 181 -16.99 -6.90 -22.16
N LEU A 182 -15.91 -6.73 -22.90
CA LEU A 182 -14.69 -7.50 -22.77
C LEU A 182 -14.09 -7.35 -21.37
N LEU A 183 -14.09 -6.12 -20.82
CA LEU A 183 -13.48 -5.81 -19.54
C LEU A 183 -14.45 -5.91 -18.34
N ALA A 184 -15.75 -6.01 -18.59
CA ALA A 184 -16.77 -6.07 -17.54
C ALA A 184 -16.54 -7.24 -16.55
N PRO A 185 -16.23 -8.49 -16.97
CA PRO A 185 -15.95 -9.58 -16.04
C PRO A 185 -14.76 -9.29 -15.12
N GLY A 186 -13.71 -8.65 -15.66
CA GLY A 186 -12.56 -8.22 -14.88
C GLY A 186 -12.93 -7.17 -13.82
N ALA A 187 -13.73 -6.18 -14.18
CA ALA A 187 -14.21 -5.16 -13.25
C ALA A 187 -15.05 -5.75 -12.11
N GLU A 188 -15.94 -6.72 -12.40
CA GLU A 188 -16.72 -7.41 -11.36
C GLU A 188 -15.83 -8.29 -10.47
N ALA A 189 -14.76 -8.89 -11.02
CA ALA A 189 -13.82 -9.67 -10.24
C ALA A 189 -13.03 -8.79 -9.26
N ILE A 190 -12.53 -7.62 -9.68
CA ILE A 190 -11.89 -6.65 -8.76
C ILE A 190 -12.88 -6.26 -7.65
N LYS A 191 -14.11 -5.94 -8.01
CA LYS A 191 -15.14 -5.56 -7.04
C LYS A 191 -15.41 -6.66 -6.00
N ALA A 192 -15.39 -7.93 -6.39
CA ALA A 192 -15.52 -9.05 -5.48
C ALA A 192 -14.29 -9.15 -4.55
N THR A 193 -13.08 -9.02 -5.09
CA THR A 193 -11.82 -8.99 -4.31
C THR A 193 -11.84 -7.85 -3.29
N VAL A 194 -12.21 -6.64 -3.69
CA VAL A 194 -12.27 -5.49 -2.77
C VAL A 194 -13.27 -5.73 -1.63
N LYS A 195 -14.45 -6.28 -1.92
CA LYS A 195 -15.44 -6.62 -0.88
C LYS A 195 -14.89 -7.62 0.13
N GLU A 196 -14.23 -8.68 -0.35
CA GLU A 196 -13.58 -9.68 0.51
C GLU A 196 -12.54 -9.03 1.44
N LYS A 197 -11.70 -8.13 0.89
CA LYS A 197 -10.70 -7.41 1.69
C LYS A 197 -11.35 -6.47 2.70
N MET A 198 -12.42 -5.77 2.34
CA MET A 198 -13.17 -4.92 3.28
C MET A 198 -13.73 -5.73 4.47
N GLU A 199 -14.23 -6.94 4.22
CA GLU A 199 -14.69 -7.85 5.26
C GLU A 199 -13.52 -8.33 6.13
N LEU A 200 -12.43 -8.80 5.50
CA LEU A 200 -11.23 -9.29 6.20
C LEU A 200 -10.62 -8.21 7.10
N PHE A 201 -10.53 -6.97 6.60
CA PHE A 201 -9.93 -5.84 7.32
C PHE A 201 -10.87 -5.21 8.35
N GLY A 202 -12.13 -5.64 8.41
CA GLY A 202 -13.11 -5.11 9.34
C GLY A 202 -13.55 -3.68 9.04
N SER A 203 -13.42 -3.21 7.79
CA SER A 203 -13.77 -1.85 7.37
C SER A 203 -15.26 -1.69 6.96
N VAL A 204 -16.02 -2.78 6.85
CA VAL A 204 -17.44 -2.75 6.51
C VAL A 204 -18.24 -1.98 7.57
N GLY A 205 -19.01 -0.98 7.12
CA GLY A 205 -19.83 -0.15 8.01
C GLY A 205 -19.04 0.85 8.86
N LYS A 206 -17.79 1.15 8.47
CA LYS A 206 -16.93 2.12 9.18
C LYS A 206 -16.84 3.50 8.48
N ALA A 207 -17.45 3.64 7.32
CA ALA A 207 -17.49 4.91 6.57
C ALA A 207 -18.71 5.74 6.98
#